data_a29e6d498c635aacf2e81fc245df782e
#
_entry.id   a29e6d498c635aacf2e81fc245df782e
#
_cell.length_a   1.000
_cell.length_b   1.000
_cell.length_c   1.000
_cell.angle_alpha   90.00
_cell.angle_beta   90.00
_cell.angle_gamma   90.00
#
_symmetry.space_group_name_H-M   'P 1'
#
loop_
_entity.id
_entity.type
_entity.pdbx_description
1 polymer ?
#
loop_
_entity_poly.entity_id
_entity_poly.type
_entity_poly.pdbx_seq_one_letter_code
_entity_poly.pdbx_strand_id
1 'polypeptide(L)'
;MGFLGFGLYLLYDIDSFTGLWKPLRLGFLLGTVLIGSSTLLQLLAAWRQGAFSGGWDMLLLLLGLVSFAALIYCLFFALPFEATYTDPEQGRHVYTCGAYALCRHPGILCFFAMYLFWGLAALPTGLLRCGMVFSLLNLAYAWFQDRVTFPKTFCDYHTYREKAPFLLPTVTSLRRAVRTWGHPYEKEEEL
;
A
#
# COMPACT_ATOMS: atom_id res chain seq x y z
N MET A 1 -2.98 -13.76 13.82
CA MET A 1 -1.99 -13.91 12.72
C MET A 1 -1.67 -12.58 12.04
N GLY A 2 -2.66 -11.81 11.57
CA GLY A 2 -2.39 -10.56 10.83
C GLY A 2 -1.60 -9.50 11.60
N PHE A 3 -1.77 -9.36 12.91
CA PHE A 3 -0.95 -8.45 13.73
C PHE A 3 0.55 -8.78 13.65
N LEU A 4 0.90 -10.06 13.67
CA LEU A 4 2.30 -10.50 13.51
C LEU A 4 2.85 -10.09 12.14
N GLY A 5 2.01 -10.06 11.10
CA GLY A 5 2.40 -9.62 9.77
C GLY A 5 2.88 -8.17 9.76
N PHE A 6 2.15 -7.25 10.42
CA PHE A 6 2.58 -5.84 10.54
C PHE A 6 3.84 -5.69 11.40
N GLY A 7 3.99 -6.51 12.43
CA GLY A 7 5.24 -6.58 13.20
C GLY A 7 6.44 -6.97 12.34
N LEU A 8 6.27 -7.94 11.45
CA LEU A 8 7.31 -8.35 10.50
C LEU A 8 7.62 -7.27 9.46
N TYR A 9 6.64 -6.50 9.01
CA TYR A 9 6.88 -5.33 8.15
C TYR A 9 7.75 -4.28 8.84
N LEU A 10 7.44 -3.97 10.10
CA LEU A 10 8.21 -3.01 10.88
C LEU A 10 9.66 -3.49 11.08
N LEU A 11 9.85 -4.77 11.42
CA LEU A 11 11.18 -5.35 11.58
C LEU A 11 11.97 -5.37 10.25
N TYR A 12 11.32 -5.68 9.14
CA TYR A 12 11.91 -5.59 7.80
C TYR A 12 12.40 -4.17 7.50
N ASP A 13 11.57 -3.15 7.75
CA ASP A 13 11.93 -1.76 7.50
C ASP A 13 13.09 -1.30 8.39
N ILE A 14 13.09 -1.66 9.67
CA ILE A 14 14.21 -1.36 10.58
C ILE A 14 15.49 -2.03 10.08
N ASP A 15 15.42 -3.28 9.65
CA ASP A 15 16.59 -3.99 9.10
C ASP A 15 17.09 -3.36 7.79
N SER A 16 16.21 -2.79 6.97
CA SER A 16 16.55 -2.20 5.67
C SER A 16 17.57 -1.06 5.77
N PHE A 17 17.56 -0.31 6.88
CA PHE A 17 18.50 0.78 7.13
C PHE A 17 19.52 0.50 8.25
N THR A 18 19.36 -0.56 9.03
CA THR A 18 20.30 -0.94 10.10
C THR A 18 21.21 -2.11 9.70
N GLY A 19 20.73 -2.98 8.80
CA GLY A 19 21.46 -4.17 8.37
C GLY A 19 21.70 -5.21 9.46
N LEU A 20 20.82 -5.24 10.49
CA LEU A 20 21.03 -6.03 11.71
C LEU A 20 21.03 -7.54 11.47
N TRP A 21 20.13 -8.04 10.61
CA TRP A 21 19.96 -9.48 10.48
C TRP A 21 19.37 -9.91 9.13
N LYS A 22 20.18 -10.53 8.29
CA LYS A 22 19.78 -10.97 6.93
C LYS A 22 18.43 -11.71 6.83
N PRO A 23 18.03 -12.62 7.75
CA PRO A 23 16.71 -13.27 7.70
C PRO A 23 15.52 -12.32 7.76
N LEU A 24 15.66 -11.12 8.36
CA LEU A 24 14.59 -10.12 8.41
C LEU A 24 14.19 -9.58 7.03
N ARG A 25 15.05 -9.77 6.01
CA ARG A 25 14.72 -9.46 4.61
C ARG A 25 13.52 -10.25 4.08
N LEU A 26 13.20 -11.40 4.67
CA LEU A 26 11.99 -12.16 4.38
C LEU A 26 10.76 -11.65 5.13
N GLY A 27 10.93 -10.70 6.05
CA GLY A 27 9.87 -10.19 6.92
C GLY A 27 8.70 -9.61 6.13
N PHE A 28 8.98 -8.90 5.05
CA PHE A 28 7.92 -8.38 4.18
C PHE A 28 7.09 -9.50 3.52
N LEU A 29 7.77 -10.50 2.95
CA LEU A 29 7.09 -11.64 2.33
C LEU A 29 6.26 -12.44 3.35
N LEU A 30 6.86 -12.79 4.48
CA LEU A 30 6.18 -13.54 5.55
C LEU A 30 5.01 -12.75 6.13
N GLY A 31 5.17 -11.43 6.34
CA GLY A 31 4.10 -10.54 6.78
C GLY A 31 2.95 -10.51 5.79
N THR A 32 3.24 -10.41 4.48
CA THR A 32 2.23 -10.44 3.42
C THR A 32 1.47 -11.77 3.40
N VAL A 33 2.16 -12.89 3.53
CA VAL A 33 1.54 -14.23 3.61
C VAL A 33 0.64 -14.34 4.84
N LEU A 34 1.05 -13.84 6.00
CA LEU A 34 0.25 -13.90 7.22
C LEU A 34 -1.00 -13.03 7.14
N ILE A 35 -0.91 -11.82 6.58
CA ILE A 35 -2.07 -10.93 6.40
C ILE A 35 -3.00 -11.51 5.33
N GLY A 36 -2.46 -11.95 4.20
CA GLY A 36 -3.24 -12.54 3.10
C GLY A 36 -3.96 -13.82 3.51
N SER A 37 -3.29 -14.75 4.21
CA SER A 37 -3.91 -15.98 4.71
C SER A 37 -4.97 -15.68 5.77
N SER A 38 -4.73 -14.72 6.67
CA SER A 38 -5.74 -14.28 7.64
C SER A 38 -6.99 -13.73 6.95
N THR A 39 -6.82 -12.95 5.89
CA THR A 39 -7.92 -12.38 5.09
C THR A 39 -8.68 -13.47 4.36
N LEU A 40 -7.97 -14.39 3.70
CA LEU A 40 -8.56 -15.51 2.98
C LEU A 40 -9.39 -16.39 3.90
N LEU A 41 -8.87 -16.74 5.09
CA LEU A 41 -9.61 -17.55 6.08
C LEU A 41 -10.90 -16.87 6.53
N GLN A 42 -10.90 -15.54 6.69
CA GLN A 42 -12.10 -14.79 7.04
C GLN A 42 -13.11 -14.73 5.90
N LEU A 43 -12.65 -14.55 4.64
CA LEU A 43 -13.53 -14.61 3.47
C LEU A 43 -14.16 -15.99 3.32
N LEU A 44 -13.39 -17.06 3.49
CA LEU A 44 -13.90 -18.44 3.46
C LEU A 44 -14.90 -18.70 4.60
N ALA A 45 -14.66 -18.17 5.79
CA ALA A 45 -15.58 -18.27 6.90
C ALA A 45 -16.89 -17.52 6.62
N ALA A 46 -16.81 -16.32 6.04
CA ALA A 46 -17.97 -15.55 5.62
C ALA A 46 -18.78 -16.28 4.53
N TRP A 47 -18.09 -16.86 3.55
CA TRP A 47 -18.73 -17.67 2.51
C TRP A 47 -19.50 -18.87 3.10
N ARG A 48 -18.86 -19.62 4.01
CA ARG A 48 -19.50 -20.76 4.69
C ARG A 48 -20.70 -20.37 5.53
N GLN A 49 -20.75 -19.13 6.01
CA GLN A 49 -21.88 -18.58 6.77
C GLN A 49 -23.00 -18.04 5.86
N GLY A 50 -22.85 -18.12 4.52
CA GLY A 50 -23.83 -17.63 3.56
C GLY A 50 -23.92 -16.10 3.50
N ALA A 51 -22.83 -15.39 3.87
CA ALA A 51 -22.83 -13.93 3.93
C ALA A 51 -23.01 -13.26 2.57
N PHE A 52 -22.70 -13.94 1.47
CA PHE A 52 -22.71 -13.39 0.11
C PHE A 52 -23.94 -13.89 -0.68
N SER A 53 -25.12 -13.53 -0.25
CA SER A 53 -26.37 -14.05 -0.83
C SER A 53 -27.17 -13.03 -1.65
N GLY A 54 -26.87 -11.75 -1.52
CA GLY A 54 -27.56 -10.65 -2.19
C GLY A 54 -26.83 -10.09 -3.41
N GLY A 55 -27.57 -9.44 -4.30
CA GLY A 55 -26.98 -8.77 -5.47
C GLY A 55 -26.02 -7.62 -5.08
N TRP A 56 -26.33 -6.92 -3.99
CA TRP A 56 -25.44 -5.87 -3.45
C TRP A 56 -24.13 -6.44 -2.90
N ASP A 57 -24.16 -7.64 -2.32
CA ASP A 57 -22.95 -8.29 -1.81
C ASP A 57 -21.97 -8.61 -2.95
N MET A 58 -22.52 -9.05 -4.10
CA MET A 58 -21.71 -9.30 -5.31
C MET A 58 -21.07 -8.03 -5.84
N LEU A 59 -21.80 -6.91 -5.86
CA LEU A 59 -21.23 -5.61 -6.26
C LEU A 59 -20.10 -5.19 -5.31
N LEU A 60 -20.31 -5.30 -4.00
CA LEU A 60 -19.28 -4.97 -2.99
C LEU A 60 -18.07 -5.91 -3.10
N LEU A 61 -18.26 -7.20 -3.34
CA LEU A 61 -17.17 -8.14 -3.59
C LEU A 61 -16.34 -7.73 -4.81
N LEU A 62 -17.00 -7.33 -5.90
CA LEU A 62 -16.35 -6.86 -7.11
C LEU A 62 -15.55 -5.57 -6.86
N LEU A 63 -16.13 -4.58 -6.15
CA LEU A 63 -15.44 -3.34 -5.78
C LEU A 63 -14.22 -3.62 -4.89
N GLY A 64 -14.35 -4.58 -3.97
CA GLY A 64 -13.22 -5.04 -3.15
C GLY A 64 -12.13 -5.71 -3.99
N LEU A 65 -12.50 -6.50 -5.00
CA LEU A 65 -11.56 -7.13 -5.93
C LEU A 65 -10.83 -6.09 -6.80
N VAL A 66 -11.54 -5.08 -7.30
CA VAL A 66 -10.94 -3.96 -8.03
C VAL A 66 -9.96 -3.20 -7.13
N SER A 67 -10.35 -2.95 -5.87
CA SER A 67 -9.47 -2.31 -4.88
C SER A 67 -8.23 -3.14 -4.57
N PHE A 68 -8.38 -4.47 -4.51
CA PHE A 68 -7.26 -5.40 -4.36
C PHE A 68 -6.32 -5.38 -5.58
N ALA A 69 -6.87 -5.40 -6.79
CA ALA A 69 -6.08 -5.28 -8.01
C ALA A 69 -5.32 -3.94 -8.07
N ALA A 70 -5.96 -2.84 -7.68
CA ALA A 70 -5.31 -1.53 -7.57
C ALA A 70 -4.21 -1.52 -6.50
N LEU A 71 -4.40 -2.22 -5.37
CA LEU A 71 -3.35 -2.40 -4.35
C LEU A 71 -2.13 -3.13 -4.93
N ILE A 72 -2.35 -4.26 -5.62
CA ILE A 72 -1.28 -5.01 -6.29
C ILE A 72 -0.57 -4.13 -7.33
N TYR A 73 -1.32 -3.36 -8.11
CA TYR A 73 -0.74 -2.41 -9.06
C TYR A 73 0.17 -1.38 -8.34
N CYS A 74 -0.30 -0.76 -7.27
CA CYS A 74 0.51 0.21 -6.52
C CYS A 74 1.78 -0.40 -5.94
N LEU A 75 1.72 -1.65 -5.46
CA LEU A 75 2.88 -2.28 -4.80
C LEU A 75 3.94 -2.81 -5.78
N PHE A 76 3.51 -3.29 -6.96
CA PHE A 76 4.41 -4.06 -7.84
C PHE A 76 4.59 -3.49 -9.24
N PHE A 77 3.65 -2.67 -9.73
CA PHE A 77 3.67 -2.19 -11.11
C PHE A 77 3.78 -0.67 -11.24
N ALA A 78 3.33 0.07 -10.23
CA ALA A 78 3.39 1.54 -10.26
C ALA A 78 4.81 2.09 -10.03
N LEU A 79 5.72 1.28 -9.49
CA LEU A 79 7.14 1.60 -9.32
C LEU A 79 7.93 0.93 -10.44
N PRO A 80 8.57 1.68 -11.35
CA PRO A 80 9.52 1.10 -12.30
C PRO A 80 10.75 0.64 -11.53
N PHE A 81 10.97 -0.67 -11.51
CA PHE A 81 12.09 -1.28 -10.79
C PHE A 81 13.45 -0.73 -11.22
N GLU A 82 13.62 -0.42 -12.51
CA GLU A 82 14.85 0.12 -13.07
C GLU A 82 15.18 1.52 -12.52
N ALA A 83 14.20 2.39 -12.36
CA ALA A 83 14.42 3.77 -11.91
C ALA A 83 14.81 3.89 -10.42
N THR A 84 14.38 2.92 -9.60
CA THR A 84 14.66 2.95 -8.16
C THR A 84 15.98 2.26 -7.79
N TYR A 85 16.60 1.49 -8.73
CA TYR A 85 17.76 0.62 -8.45
C TYR A 85 19.01 0.97 -9.25
N THR A 86 19.00 1.95 -10.16
CA THR A 86 20.03 2.07 -11.21
C THR A 86 21.29 2.82 -10.83
N ASP A 87 21.37 3.51 -9.72
CA ASP A 87 22.63 4.21 -9.39
C ASP A 87 22.98 4.17 -7.90
N PRO A 88 23.84 3.22 -7.46
CA PRO A 88 24.34 3.16 -6.09
C PRO A 88 25.20 4.37 -5.70
N GLU A 89 25.80 5.09 -6.66
CA GLU A 89 26.69 6.23 -6.39
C GLU A 89 25.93 7.55 -6.23
N GLN A 90 24.77 7.69 -6.90
CA GLN A 90 23.92 8.88 -6.79
C GLN A 90 22.88 8.80 -5.68
N GLY A 91 22.71 7.65 -5.03
CA GLY A 91 21.68 7.39 -4.04
C GLY A 91 20.36 6.94 -4.68
N ARG A 92 19.40 6.55 -3.85
CA ARG A 92 18.06 6.14 -4.30
C ARG A 92 17.16 7.36 -4.35
N HIS A 93 16.52 7.57 -5.50
CA HIS A 93 15.54 8.63 -5.71
C HIS A 93 14.11 8.11 -5.54
N VAL A 94 13.21 9.00 -5.11
CA VAL A 94 11.78 8.70 -5.02
C VAL A 94 11.15 8.76 -6.40
N TYR A 95 10.31 7.78 -6.70
CA TYR A 95 9.44 7.85 -7.86
C TYR A 95 8.23 8.75 -7.58
N THR A 96 8.07 9.82 -8.36
CA THR A 96 7.12 10.91 -8.08
C THR A 96 5.95 10.98 -9.09
N CYS A 97 5.83 10.01 -10.01
CA CYS A 97 4.88 10.04 -11.13
C CYS A 97 3.70 9.08 -10.93
N GLY A 98 2.66 9.21 -11.75
CA GLY A 98 1.51 8.32 -11.76
C GLY A 98 0.78 8.23 -10.41
N ALA A 99 0.59 7.03 -9.88
CA ALA A 99 -0.07 6.81 -8.59
C ALA A 99 0.65 7.51 -7.42
N TYR A 100 1.97 7.65 -7.48
CA TYR A 100 2.78 8.31 -6.45
C TYR A 100 2.80 9.83 -6.59
N ALA A 101 2.39 10.39 -7.72
CA ALA A 101 2.06 11.81 -7.84
C ALA A 101 0.73 12.15 -7.15
N LEU A 102 -0.19 11.18 -7.04
CA LEU A 102 -1.51 11.36 -6.42
C LEU A 102 -1.40 11.55 -4.90
N CYS A 103 -0.67 10.66 -4.24
CA CYS A 103 -0.30 10.75 -2.82
C CYS A 103 0.89 9.81 -2.54
N ARG A 104 1.54 10.01 -1.38
CA ARG A 104 2.75 9.22 -1.03
C ARG A 104 2.45 7.75 -0.74
N HIS A 105 1.23 7.42 -0.29
CA HIS A 105 0.83 6.07 0.09
C HIS A 105 -0.47 5.63 -0.58
N PRO A 106 -0.54 5.55 -1.93
CA PRO A 106 -1.76 5.18 -2.65
C PRO A 106 -2.25 3.76 -2.31
N GLY A 107 -1.33 2.84 -2.03
CA GLY A 107 -1.66 1.48 -1.62
C GLY A 107 -2.47 1.41 -0.31
N ILE A 108 -2.32 2.37 0.60
CA ILE A 108 -3.13 2.43 1.85
C ILE A 108 -4.60 2.67 1.54
N LEU A 109 -4.91 3.55 0.60
CA LEU A 109 -6.28 3.82 0.18
C LEU A 109 -6.92 2.58 -0.46
N CYS A 110 -6.17 1.89 -1.32
CA CYS A 110 -6.62 0.65 -1.95
C CYS A 110 -6.85 -0.47 -0.92
N PHE A 111 -5.95 -0.62 0.04
CA PHE A 111 -6.06 -1.58 1.13
C PHE A 111 -7.29 -1.31 2.02
N PHE A 112 -7.50 -0.05 2.41
CA PHE A 112 -8.68 0.35 3.17
C PHE A 112 -9.97 0.09 2.39
N ALA A 113 -10.05 0.51 1.12
CA ALA A 113 -11.21 0.30 0.28
C ALA A 113 -11.53 -1.19 0.09
N MET A 114 -10.52 -2.03 -0.12
CA MET A 114 -10.67 -3.49 -0.22
C MET A 114 -11.35 -4.06 1.03
N TYR A 115 -10.83 -3.76 2.22
CA TYR A 115 -11.42 -4.27 3.46
C TYR A 115 -12.79 -3.67 3.78
N LEU A 116 -13.01 -2.41 3.43
CA LEU A 116 -14.32 -1.77 3.58
C LEU A 116 -15.37 -2.49 2.74
N PHE A 117 -15.10 -2.68 1.45
CA PHE A 117 -16.07 -3.31 0.55
C PHE A 117 -16.29 -4.79 0.89
N TRP A 118 -15.24 -5.58 1.10
CA TRP A 118 -15.38 -6.98 1.50
C TRP A 118 -16.02 -7.11 2.88
N GLY A 119 -15.70 -6.22 3.82
CA GLY A 119 -16.30 -6.22 5.15
C GLY A 119 -17.80 -5.88 5.14
N LEU A 120 -18.20 -4.93 4.27
CA LEU A 120 -19.61 -4.58 4.08
C LEU A 120 -20.37 -5.72 3.40
N ALA A 121 -19.79 -6.38 2.39
CA ALA A 121 -20.38 -7.55 1.74
C ALA A 121 -20.57 -8.72 2.70
N ALA A 122 -19.72 -8.83 3.70
CA ALA A 122 -19.70 -9.95 4.65
C ALA A 122 -20.35 -9.63 6.00
N LEU A 123 -21.23 -8.64 6.09
CA LEU A 123 -22.00 -8.39 7.32
C LEU A 123 -22.98 -9.55 7.60
N PRO A 124 -23.12 -10.03 8.85
CA PRO A 124 -22.57 -9.53 10.12
C PRO A 124 -21.26 -10.21 10.59
N THR A 125 -20.46 -10.75 9.70
CA THR A 125 -19.22 -11.44 10.08
C THR A 125 -18.19 -10.50 10.72
N GLY A 126 -17.08 -11.06 11.26
CA GLY A 126 -16.00 -10.28 11.85
C GLY A 126 -15.08 -9.57 10.84
N LEU A 127 -15.26 -9.76 9.51
CA LEU A 127 -14.35 -9.29 8.48
C LEU A 127 -14.19 -7.76 8.46
N LEU A 128 -15.31 -7.02 8.61
CA LEU A 128 -15.26 -5.55 8.66
C LEU A 128 -14.42 -5.04 9.84
N ARG A 129 -14.65 -5.60 11.03
CA ARG A 129 -13.90 -5.22 12.24
C ARG A 129 -12.41 -5.51 12.11
N CYS A 130 -12.08 -6.69 11.59
CA CYS A 130 -10.70 -7.09 11.33
C CYS A 130 -10.04 -6.20 10.28
N GLY A 131 -10.74 -5.88 9.20
CA GLY A 131 -10.28 -5.01 8.14
C GLY A 131 -10.02 -3.58 8.62
N MET A 132 -10.87 -3.05 9.48
CA MET A 132 -10.66 -1.73 10.12
C MET A 132 -9.39 -1.71 10.96
N VAL A 133 -9.17 -2.75 11.78
CA VAL A 133 -7.95 -2.86 12.59
C VAL A 133 -6.71 -2.99 11.71
N PHE A 134 -6.74 -3.81 10.66
CA PHE A 134 -5.62 -3.94 9.73
C PHE A 134 -5.35 -2.65 8.97
N SER A 135 -6.39 -1.89 8.61
CA SER A 135 -6.24 -0.59 7.97
C SER A 135 -5.59 0.45 8.90
N LEU A 136 -5.94 0.45 10.18
CA LEU A 136 -5.28 1.32 11.18
C LEU A 136 -3.81 0.92 11.39
N LEU A 137 -3.50 -0.37 11.45
CA LEU A 137 -2.12 -0.84 11.55
C LEU A 137 -1.31 -0.49 10.30
N ASN A 138 -1.92 -0.63 9.12
CA ASN A 138 -1.29 -0.26 7.86
C ASN A 138 -1.03 1.25 7.78
N LEU A 139 -1.97 2.07 8.25
CA LEU A 139 -1.81 3.52 8.34
C LEU A 139 -0.67 3.90 9.31
N ALA A 140 -0.61 3.26 10.48
CA ALA A 140 0.47 3.47 11.45
C ALA A 140 1.84 3.05 10.87
N TYR A 141 1.88 1.93 10.15
CA TYR A 141 3.08 1.48 9.44
C TYR A 141 3.52 2.46 8.34
N ALA A 142 2.59 2.94 7.52
CA ALA A 142 2.90 3.96 6.51
C ALA A 142 3.39 5.27 7.13
N TRP A 143 2.83 5.67 8.26
CA TRP A 143 3.30 6.84 9.00
C TRP A 143 4.75 6.64 9.50
N PHE A 144 5.08 5.45 9.98
CA PHE A 144 6.46 5.10 10.36
C PHE A 144 7.39 5.15 9.14
N GLN A 145 7.01 4.58 8.01
CA GLN A 145 7.79 4.64 6.77
C GLN A 145 8.05 6.08 6.34
N ASP A 146 7.00 6.91 6.34
CA ASP A 146 7.07 8.32 5.93
C ASP A 146 8.00 9.17 6.82
N ARG A 147 8.09 8.83 8.09
CA ARG A 147 8.87 9.59 9.07
C ARG A 147 10.27 9.05 9.32
N VAL A 148 10.48 7.76 9.18
CA VAL A 148 11.70 7.08 9.60
C VAL A 148 12.41 6.38 8.45
N THR A 149 11.71 5.48 7.74
CA THR A 149 12.33 4.61 6.74
C THR A 149 12.68 5.37 5.46
N PHE A 150 11.72 6.05 4.85
CA PHE A 150 11.89 6.69 3.55
C PHE A 150 12.88 7.88 3.56
N PRO A 151 12.92 8.75 4.58
CA PRO A 151 13.95 9.79 4.67
C PRO A 151 15.38 9.26 4.79
N LYS A 152 15.55 8.01 5.25
CA LYS A 152 16.86 7.34 5.33
C LYS A 152 17.18 6.54 4.06
N THR A 153 16.16 6.20 3.28
CA THR A 153 16.30 5.36 2.08
C THR A 153 16.48 6.19 0.80
N PHE A 154 15.77 7.33 0.71
CA PHE A 154 15.73 8.17 -0.48
C PHE A 154 16.35 9.54 -0.21
N CYS A 155 17.27 9.96 -1.06
CA CYS A 155 18.00 11.22 -0.88
C CYS A 155 17.13 12.47 -1.08
N ASP A 156 16.09 12.39 -1.92
CA ASP A 156 15.19 13.48 -2.30
C ASP A 156 13.79 13.39 -1.64
N TYR A 157 13.63 12.53 -0.61
CA TYR A 157 12.32 12.30 0.03
C TYR A 157 11.72 13.58 0.63
N HIS A 158 12.55 14.50 1.12
CA HIS A 158 12.08 15.77 1.67
C HIS A 158 11.33 16.60 0.62
N THR A 159 11.92 16.77 -0.56
CA THR A 159 11.31 17.48 -1.69
C THR A 159 10.01 16.81 -2.15
N TYR A 160 9.99 15.49 -2.19
CA TYR A 160 8.77 14.75 -2.52
C TYR A 160 7.64 14.99 -1.51
N ARG A 161 7.94 15.06 -0.21
CA ARG A 161 6.95 15.35 0.85
C ARG A 161 6.30 16.72 0.69
N GLU A 162 6.99 17.70 0.16
CA GLU A 162 6.42 19.02 -0.11
C GLU A 162 5.45 19.00 -1.30
N LYS A 163 5.73 18.16 -2.29
CA LYS A 163 4.97 18.08 -3.54
C LYS A 163 3.75 17.14 -3.47
N ALA A 164 3.84 16.03 -2.75
CA ALA A 164 2.80 15.01 -2.69
C ALA A 164 2.17 14.92 -1.29
N PRO A 165 0.82 14.91 -1.18
CA PRO A 165 0.13 14.74 0.10
C PRO A 165 0.38 13.35 0.68
N PHE A 166 0.31 13.21 2.00
CA PHE A 166 0.54 11.94 2.69
C PHE A 166 -0.41 10.84 2.22
N LEU A 167 -1.71 11.08 2.29
CA LEU A 167 -2.73 10.06 2.00
C LEU A 167 -3.86 10.59 1.12
N LEU A 168 -4.50 11.71 1.50
CA LEU A 168 -5.67 12.22 0.79
C LEU A 168 -5.25 13.05 -0.43
N PRO A 169 -5.67 12.64 -1.65
CA PRO A 169 -5.35 13.38 -2.86
C PRO A 169 -5.91 14.81 -2.83
N THR A 170 -5.16 15.74 -3.40
CA THR A 170 -5.59 17.12 -3.67
C THR A 170 -5.88 17.30 -5.16
N VAL A 171 -6.58 18.38 -5.51
CA VAL A 171 -6.83 18.69 -6.93
C VAL A 171 -5.51 18.86 -7.70
N THR A 172 -4.51 19.46 -7.07
CA THR A 172 -3.18 19.65 -7.67
C THR A 172 -2.47 18.30 -7.88
N SER A 173 -2.47 17.41 -6.86
CA SER A 173 -1.85 16.11 -6.97
C SER A 173 -2.57 15.21 -7.99
N LEU A 174 -3.90 15.32 -8.09
CA LEU A 174 -4.68 14.61 -9.11
C LEU A 174 -4.27 15.04 -10.54
N ARG A 175 -4.18 16.36 -10.78
CA ARG A 175 -3.74 16.87 -12.08
C ARG A 175 -2.33 16.38 -12.44
N ARG A 176 -1.41 16.38 -11.46
CA ARG A 176 -0.05 15.87 -11.65
C ARG A 176 -0.07 14.37 -11.96
N ALA A 177 -0.83 13.57 -11.22
CA ALA A 177 -0.95 12.14 -11.46
C ALA A 177 -1.42 11.84 -12.88
N VAL A 178 -2.47 12.53 -13.36
CA VAL A 178 -2.98 12.35 -14.72
C VAL A 178 -1.94 12.74 -15.78
N ARG A 179 -1.20 13.84 -15.57
CA ARG A 179 -0.19 14.30 -16.55
C ARG A 179 1.03 13.38 -16.65
N THR A 180 1.42 12.77 -15.52
CA THR A 180 2.61 11.90 -15.45
C THR A 180 2.27 10.42 -15.63
N TRP A 181 1.00 10.07 -15.84
CA TRP A 181 0.58 8.68 -16.00
C TRP A 181 1.09 8.10 -17.33
N GLY A 182 1.95 7.08 -17.24
CA GLY A 182 2.55 6.44 -18.41
C GLY A 182 3.75 7.17 -19.04
N HIS A 183 4.13 8.36 -18.52
CA HIS A 183 5.27 9.14 -19.03
C HIS A 183 6.14 9.65 -17.89
N PRO A 184 6.92 8.79 -17.22
CA PRO A 184 7.57 9.12 -15.95
C PRO A 184 8.73 10.13 -16.05
N TYR A 185 9.33 10.36 -17.21
CA TYR A 185 10.60 11.09 -17.32
C TYR A 185 10.59 12.37 -18.15
N GLU A 186 9.55 12.66 -18.95
CA GLU A 186 9.62 13.75 -19.91
C GLU A 186 9.13 15.13 -19.43
N LYS A 187 8.60 15.27 -18.20
CA LYS A 187 7.87 16.49 -17.80
C LYS A 187 8.23 17.10 -16.44
N GLU A 188 9.28 16.67 -15.77
CA GLU A 188 9.70 17.34 -14.52
C GLU A 188 10.49 18.66 -14.75
N GLU A 189 11.00 18.92 -15.95
CA GLU A 189 11.76 20.15 -16.28
C GLU A 189 10.86 21.35 -16.58
N GLU A 190 9.54 21.17 -16.76
CA GLU A 190 8.62 22.27 -17.12
C GLU A 190 7.64 22.67 -15.99
N LEU A 191 7.85 22.25 -14.74
CA LEU A 191 7.00 22.57 -13.60
C LEU A 191 7.80 23.17 -12.44
#